data_f8c729703e97e4adc86b59ac610a23f1
#
_entry.id   f8c729703e97e4adc86b59ac610a23f1
#
_cell.length_a   1.000
_cell.length_b   1.000
_cell.length_c   1.000
_cell.angle_alpha   90.00
_cell.angle_beta   90.00
_cell.angle_gamma   90.00
#
_symmetry.space_group_name_H-M   'P 1'
#
loop_
_entity.id
_entity.type
_entity.pdbx_description
1 polymer ?
#
loop_
_entity_poly.entity_id
_entity_poly.type
_entity_poly.pdbx_seq_one_letter_code
_entity_poly.pdbx_strand_id
1 'polypeptide(L)'
;MKRREFLELSVGGAALAVLSREARAQATLKEIRIGYQKNGVLVVARQQATLEKHFASQGIAVKWVEFSSGPPMLEAMNVGSVDYGAVGDSPPVFAQSAGAAIVYAAGQPITNGQGILVQGNSSIRSIADLKGKRVGFTKGSSAHNVIVQTLEKAGLTYADIAPVYLTPPDAGPAFANGSIDAWSIWDPYFAIGETKQNGRILVNAFDITKTNSFYIANRDFAKNHGQVLQQIIDVTTSTAKWAESHRDEVAKALSAVTNIPLDIQTVAANRSSFAVGPVTDDIIATQQGVADRFFKLGLIPRPVVVRDAVWKPVQI
;
A
#
# COMPACT_ATOMS: atom_id res chain seq x y z
N MET A 1 20.98 14.59 -67.60
CA MET A 1 20.88 13.95 -66.26
C MET A 1 20.11 12.65 -66.43
N LYS A 2 20.80 11.52 -66.18
CA LYS A 2 20.25 10.18 -66.45
C LYS A 2 19.42 9.73 -65.25
N ARG A 3 18.25 9.13 -65.48
CA ARG A 3 17.28 8.62 -64.51
C ARG A 3 17.87 7.75 -63.35
N ARG A 4 19.08 7.30 -63.46
CA ARG A 4 19.80 6.48 -62.46
C ARG A 4 20.35 7.30 -61.27
N GLU A 5 20.71 8.56 -61.47
CA GLU A 5 21.28 9.42 -60.40
C GLU A 5 20.21 9.91 -59.41
N PHE A 6 18.93 9.91 -59.83
CA PHE A 6 17.82 10.33 -58.97
C PHE A 6 17.37 9.23 -58.00
N LEU A 7 17.66 7.96 -58.31
CA LEU A 7 17.29 6.82 -57.44
C LEU A 7 18.29 6.58 -56.30
N GLU A 8 19.54 6.95 -56.46
CA GLU A 8 20.57 6.78 -55.40
C GLU A 8 20.46 7.86 -54.32
N LEU A 9 19.94 9.05 -54.63
CA LEU A 9 19.69 10.12 -53.65
C LEU A 9 18.44 9.86 -52.81
N SER A 10 17.48 9.07 -53.28
CA SER A 10 16.25 8.77 -52.56
C SER A 10 16.38 7.64 -51.53
N VAL A 11 17.35 6.75 -51.66
CA VAL A 11 17.59 5.65 -50.72
C VAL A 11 18.36 6.12 -49.48
N GLY A 12 19.28 7.08 -49.63
CA GLY A 12 20.05 7.66 -48.54
C GLY A 12 19.21 8.52 -47.59
N GLY A 13 18.17 9.18 -48.11
CA GLY A 13 17.26 10.02 -47.29
C GLY A 13 16.27 9.21 -46.43
N ALA A 14 15.86 8.03 -46.92
CA ALA A 14 14.91 7.19 -46.19
C ALA A 14 15.57 6.43 -45.01
N ALA A 15 16.85 6.05 -45.14
CA ALA A 15 17.60 5.37 -44.07
C ALA A 15 17.91 6.31 -42.89
N LEU A 16 18.19 7.58 -43.15
CA LEU A 16 18.37 8.61 -42.08
C LEU A 16 17.07 8.99 -41.34
N ALA A 17 15.93 8.90 -42.04
CA ALA A 17 14.64 9.20 -41.44
C ALA A 17 14.09 8.05 -40.53
N VAL A 18 14.56 6.80 -40.75
CA VAL A 18 14.15 5.66 -39.91
C VAL A 18 14.98 5.62 -38.63
N LEU A 19 16.27 6.00 -38.65
CA LEU A 19 17.14 6.06 -37.48
C LEU A 19 16.77 7.24 -36.54
N SER A 20 16.10 8.29 -37.04
CA SER A 20 15.62 9.40 -36.19
C SER A 20 14.30 9.13 -35.52
N ARG A 21 13.61 8.03 -35.79
CA ARG A 21 12.34 7.68 -35.15
C ARG A 21 12.50 6.92 -33.82
N GLU A 22 13.66 6.31 -33.58
CA GLU A 22 13.92 5.59 -32.31
C GLU A 22 14.52 6.49 -31.22
N ALA A 23 15.05 7.64 -31.56
CA ALA A 23 15.45 8.67 -30.60
C ALA A 23 14.28 9.59 -30.24
N ARG A 24 13.09 9.03 -29.93
CA ARG A 24 12.12 9.76 -29.10
C ARG A 24 12.78 9.86 -27.75
N ALA A 25 13.36 11.01 -27.48
CA ALA A 25 13.90 11.37 -26.19
C ALA A 25 12.87 10.94 -25.12
N GLN A 26 13.20 9.91 -24.38
CA GLN A 26 12.45 9.51 -23.20
C GLN A 26 12.40 10.78 -22.35
N ALA A 27 11.22 11.37 -22.22
CA ALA A 27 11.05 12.66 -21.53
C ALA A 27 11.76 12.50 -20.17
N THR A 28 12.78 13.37 -19.95
CA THR A 28 13.60 13.28 -18.74
C THR A 28 12.66 13.40 -17.56
N LEU A 29 12.60 12.37 -16.72
CA LEU A 29 11.78 12.39 -15.51
C LEU A 29 12.25 13.53 -14.62
N LYS A 30 11.37 14.47 -14.30
CA LYS A 30 11.67 15.63 -13.46
C LYS A 30 11.14 15.52 -12.05
N GLU A 31 10.18 14.62 -11.83
CA GLU A 31 9.47 14.50 -10.57
C GLU A 31 9.01 13.07 -10.33
N ILE A 32 9.10 12.62 -9.08
CA ILE A 32 8.55 11.37 -8.56
C ILE A 32 7.50 11.71 -7.50
N ARG A 33 6.31 11.12 -7.58
CA ARG A 33 5.20 11.34 -6.66
C ARG A 33 5.02 10.12 -5.76
N ILE A 34 5.29 10.28 -4.47
CA ILE A 34 5.26 9.21 -3.47
C ILE A 34 3.99 9.35 -2.63
N GLY A 35 3.12 8.35 -2.69
CA GLY A 35 1.97 8.22 -1.81
C GLY A 35 2.35 7.58 -0.48
N TYR A 36 1.92 8.15 0.64
CA TYR A 36 2.16 7.57 1.96
C TYR A 36 0.92 7.66 2.85
N GLN A 37 0.87 6.82 3.88
CA GLN A 37 -0.10 6.84 4.97
C GLN A 37 0.60 7.24 6.27
N LYS A 38 -0.12 7.42 7.37
CA LYS A 38 0.45 7.87 8.66
C LYS A 38 1.30 6.81 9.37
N ASN A 39 1.91 5.89 8.64
CA ASN A 39 2.74 4.81 9.15
C ASN A 39 3.83 4.38 8.15
N GLY A 40 4.71 3.49 8.59
CA GLY A 40 5.63 2.75 7.74
C GLY A 40 6.88 3.49 7.30
N VAL A 41 7.67 2.79 6.49
CA VAL A 41 9.02 3.21 6.06
C VAL A 41 9.00 4.52 5.26
N LEU A 42 7.96 4.76 4.43
CA LEU A 42 7.90 5.95 3.59
C LEU A 42 7.78 7.24 4.41
N VAL A 43 7.16 7.21 5.60
CA VAL A 43 7.13 8.36 6.52
C VAL A 43 8.54 8.65 7.05
N VAL A 44 9.30 7.61 7.38
CA VAL A 44 10.70 7.72 7.81
C VAL A 44 11.56 8.29 6.67
N ALA A 45 11.41 7.75 5.45
CA ALA A 45 12.09 8.23 4.26
C ALA A 45 11.84 9.72 3.99
N ARG A 46 10.57 10.15 4.15
CA ARG A 46 10.18 11.56 4.04
C ARG A 46 10.84 12.44 5.09
N GLN A 47 10.79 12.03 6.36
CA GLN A 47 11.37 12.81 7.45
C GLN A 47 12.89 12.96 7.30
N GLN A 48 13.58 11.91 6.85
CA GLN A 48 15.02 11.91 6.63
C GLN A 48 15.42 12.48 5.26
N ALA A 49 14.47 12.78 4.40
CA ALA A 49 14.66 13.20 3.00
C ALA A 49 15.60 12.24 2.24
N THR A 50 15.46 10.93 2.44
CA THR A 50 16.35 9.93 1.84
C THR A 50 16.20 9.83 0.33
N LEU A 51 14.98 9.90 -0.19
CA LEU A 51 14.70 9.90 -1.62
C LEU A 51 15.14 11.22 -2.26
N GLU A 52 14.84 12.35 -1.66
CA GLU A 52 15.28 13.67 -2.14
C GLU A 52 16.81 13.75 -2.26
N LYS A 53 17.54 13.31 -1.23
CA LYS A 53 19.01 13.28 -1.24
C LYS A 53 19.54 12.37 -2.34
N HIS A 54 18.91 11.20 -2.54
CA HIS A 54 19.33 10.25 -3.57
C HIS A 54 19.14 10.81 -4.98
N PHE A 55 18.00 11.44 -5.24
CA PHE A 55 17.64 11.92 -6.58
C PHE A 55 18.13 13.35 -6.90
N ALA A 56 18.68 14.08 -5.93
CA ALA A 56 19.14 15.46 -6.11
C ALA A 56 20.17 15.59 -7.26
N SER A 57 21.16 14.70 -7.33
CA SER A 57 22.20 14.72 -8.38
C SER A 57 21.66 14.37 -9.77
N GLN A 58 20.49 13.74 -9.85
CA GLN A 58 19.81 13.40 -11.11
C GLN A 58 18.82 14.50 -11.56
N GLY A 59 18.66 15.57 -10.75
CA GLY A 59 17.72 16.66 -11.03
C GLY A 59 16.24 16.23 -10.96
N ILE A 60 15.94 15.17 -10.22
CA ILE A 60 14.58 14.64 -10.06
C ILE A 60 14.03 15.09 -8.69
N ALA A 61 12.93 15.84 -8.71
CA ALA A 61 12.22 16.24 -7.50
C ALA A 61 11.39 15.09 -6.92
N VAL A 62 11.24 15.05 -5.59
CA VAL A 62 10.35 14.09 -4.91
C VAL A 62 9.19 14.86 -4.28
N LYS A 63 7.97 14.48 -4.62
CA LYS A 63 6.75 15.00 -4.02
C LYS A 63 6.04 13.94 -3.20
N TRP A 64 5.59 14.33 -2.02
CA TRP A 64 4.88 13.46 -1.09
C TRP A 64 3.39 13.81 -1.03
N VAL A 65 2.55 12.79 -1.11
CA VAL A 65 1.08 12.92 -1.04
C VAL A 65 0.56 12.02 0.07
N GLU A 66 -0.09 12.62 1.08
CA GLU A 66 -0.69 11.86 2.18
C GLU A 66 -2.07 11.32 1.80
N PHE A 67 -2.33 10.07 2.19
CA PHE A 67 -3.62 9.42 2.04
C PHE A 67 -4.09 8.83 3.37
N SER A 68 -5.39 8.86 3.60
CA SER A 68 -6.01 8.29 4.81
C SER A 68 -5.95 6.74 4.82
N SER A 69 -5.87 6.11 3.64
CA SER A 69 -5.87 4.65 3.46
C SER A 69 -5.36 4.24 2.07
N GLY A 70 -5.18 2.94 1.86
CA GLY A 70 -4.71 2.40 0.59
C GLY A 70 -5.63 2.58 -0.62
N PRO A 71 -6.96 2.37 -0.51
CA PRO A 71 -7.84 2.50 -1.67
C PRO A 71 -7.75 3.85 -2.38
N PRO A 72 -7.91 5.03 -1.75
CA PRO A 72 -7.79 6.31 -2.44
C PRO A 72 -6.37 6.58 -2.98
N MET A 73 -5.32 6.02 -2.37
CA MET A 73 -3.97 6.10 -2.93
C MET A 73 -3.87 5.36 -4.26
N LEU A 74 -4.45 4.15 -4.37
CA LEU A 74 -4.41 3.39 -5.62
C LEU A 74 -5.33 3.95 -6.70
N GLU A 75 -6.41 4.63 -6.33
CA GLU A 75 -7.22 5.43 -7.27
C GLU A 75 -6.38 6.58 -7.86
N ALA A 76 -5.66 7.34 -7.02
CA ALA A 76 -4.74 8.38 -7.46
C ALA A 76 -3.58 7.82 -8.32
N MET A 77 -3.07 6.64 -7.96
CA MET A 77 -2.05 5.94 -8.74
C MET A 77 -2.57 5.50 -10.11
N ASN A 78 -3.80 4.99 -10.19
CA ASN A 78 -4.41 4.56 -11.45
C ASN A 78 -4.53 5.70 -12.46
N VAL A 79 -4.81 6.93 -12.01
CA VAL A 79 -4.88 8.11 -12.88
C VAL A 79 -3.52 8.81 -13.04
N GLY A 80 -2.43 8.20 -12.60
CA GLY A 80 -1.07 8.72 -12.74
C GLY A 80 -0.75 9.92 -11.86
N SER A 81 -1.48 10.15 -10.76
CA SER A 81 -1.18 11.21 -9.77
C SER A 81 -0.21 10.76 -8.67
N VAL A 82 0.06 9.46 -8.57
CA VAL A 82 1.04 8.83 -7.67
C VAL A 82 1.83 7.81 -8.47
N ASP A 83 3.14 7.77 -8.29
CA ASP A 83 4.04 6.84 -9.00
C ASP A 83 4.40 5.62 -8.16
N TYR A 84 4.52 5.78 -6.84
CA TYR A 84 4.91 4.74 -5.89
C TYR A 84 4.29 4.99 -4.51
N GLY A 85 3.93 3.92 -3.80
CA GLY A 85 3.34 4.05 -2.46
C GLY A 85 3.21 2.71 -1.74
N ALA A 86 2.94 2.76 -0.42
CA ALA A 86 2.79 1.58 0.43
C ALA A 86 1.33 1.37 0.85
N VAL A 87 0.85 0.13 0.72
CA VAL A 87 -0.52 -0.27 1.06
C VAL A 87 -0.55 -1.67 1.70
N GLY A 88 -1.65 -2.03 2.35
CA GLY A 88 -1.88 -3.39 2.82
C GLY A 88 -2.21 -4.38 1.68
N ASP A 89 -2.64 -5.57 2.04
CA ASP A 89 -2.95 -6.68 1.14
C ASP A 89 -4.14 -6.42 0.19
N SER A 90 -5.22 -5.87 0.71
CA SER A 90 -6.49 -5.80 -0.03
C SER A 90 -6.58 -4.67 -1.06
N PRO A 91 -6.03 -3.44 -0.83
CA PRO A 91 -6.16 -2.38 -1.80
C PRO A 91 -5.72 -2.75 -3.22
N PRO A 92 -4.55 -3.43 -3.44
CA PRO A 92 -4.14 -3.79 -4.79
C PRO A 92 -5.04 -4.86 -5.42
N VAL A 93 -5.67 -5.75 -4.64
CA VAL A 93 -6.65 -6.71 -5.14
C VAL A 93 -7.89 -5.99 -5.69
N PHE A 94 -8.43 -5.04 -4.93
CA PHE A 94 -9.58 -4.23 -5.36
C PHE A 94 -9.23 -3.40 -6.60
N ALA A 95 -8.07 -2.73 -6.59
CA ALA A 95 -7.61 -1.92 -7.72
C ALA A 95 -7.40 -2.78 -8.99
N GLN A 96 -6.73 -3.93 -8.88
CA GLN A 96 -6.50 -4.85 -9.99
C GLN A 96 -7.82 -5.40 -10.54
N SER A 97 -8.76 -5.78 -9.67
CA SER A 97 -10.10 -6.22 -10.07
C SER A 97 -10.91 -5.12 -10.78
N ALA A 98 -10.67 -3.85 -10.44
CA ALA A 98 -11.22 -2.71 -11.16
C ALA A 98 -10.49 -2.37 -12.48
N GLY A 99 -9.37 -3.04 -12.76
CA GLY A 99 -8.57 -2.84 -13.98
C GLY A 99 -7.52 -1.72 -13.87
N ALA A 100 -7.16 -1.34 -12.64
CA ALA A 100 -6.17 -0.30 -12.42
C ALA A 100 -4.79 -0.65 -12.98
N ALA A 101 -4.09 0.37 -13.48
CA ALA A 101 -2.74 0.25 -14.01
C ALA A 101 -1.69 0.29 -12.89
N ILE A 102 -1.60 -0.80 -12.11
CA ILE A 102 -0.68 -0.94 -10.99
C ILE A 102 0.21 -2.17 -11.13
N VAL A 103 1.35 -2.17 -10.40
CA VAL A 103 2.22 -3.33 -10.24
C VAL A 103 2.69 -3.46 -8.79
N TYR A 104 2.85 -4.69 -8.31
CA TYR A 104 3.49 -5.02 -7.04
C TYR A 104 5.00 -4.90 -7.20
N ALA A 105 5.60 -3.88 -6.60
CA ALA A 105 7.02 -3.58 -6.74
C ALA A 105 7.88 -4.24 -5.65
N ALA A 106 7.40 -4.29 -4.40
CA ALA A 106 8.05 -4.99 -3.29
C ALA A 106 7.03 -5.46 -2.25
N GLY A 107 7.41 -6.40 -1.40
CA GLY A 107 6.63 -6.92 -0.29
C GLY A 107 7.20 -6.52 1.07
N GLN A 108 6.32 -6.49 2.07
CA GLN A 108 6.65 -6.28 3.47
C GLN A 108 5.91 -7.31 4.32
N PRO A 109 6.57 -7.97 5.32
CA PRO A 109 5.90 -8.90 6.21
C PRO A 109 4.75 -8.26 6.98
N ILE A 110 3.80 -9.08 7.46
CA ILE A 110 2.73 -8.66 8.36
C ILE A 110 3.30 -8.11 9.68
N THR A 111 2.56 -7.20 10.29
CA THR A 111 2.89 -6.59 11.58
C THR A 111 1.82 -6.89 12.63
N ASN A 112 2.17 -6.70 13.92
CA ASN A 112 1.21 -6.79 15.04
C ASN A 112 0.36 -5.53 15.20
N GLY A 113 0.54 -4.52 14.36
CA GLY A 113 -0.11 -3.23 14.43
C GLY A 113 -1.47 -3.17 13.73
N GLN A 114 -2.24 -4.25 13.76
CA GLN A 114 -3.57 -4.32 13.15
C GLN A 114 -4.46 -5.31 13.89
N GLY A 115 -5.76 -5.02 13.99
CA GLY A 115 -6.69 -5.91 14.67
C GLY A 115 -8.11 -5.38 14.74
N ILE A 116 -8.90 -5.96 15.62
CA ILE A 116 -10.27 -5.55 15.90
C ILE A 116 -10.37 -5.08 17.35
N LEU A 117 -10.83 -3.86 17.53
CA LEU A 117 -11.13 -3.24 18.82
C LEU A 117 -12.62 -3.31 19.12
N VAL A 118 -12.93 -3.45 20.39
CA VAL A 118 -14.25 -3.20 20.98
C VAL A 118 -14.11 -2.26 22.16
N GLN A 119 -15.18 -1.58 22.57
CA GLN A 119 -15.13 -0.73 23.78
C GLN A 119 -14.76 -1.56 25.02
N GLY A 120 -14.03 -0.98 25.96
CA GLY A 120 -13.57 -1.67 27.17
C GLY A 120 -14.72 -2.25 28.00
N ASN A 121 -15.86 -1.56 28.05
CA ASN A 121 -17.10 -2.00 28.72
C ASN A 121 -18.02 -2.84 27.81
N SER A 122 -17.67 -3.12 26.56
CA SER A 122 -18.49 -3.90 25.62
C SER A 122 -18.74 -5.31 26.15
N SER A 123 -19.95 -5.82 25.91
CA SER A 123 -20.32 -7.22 26.16
C SER A 123 -19.70 -8.20 25.14
N ILE A 124 -19.14 -7.71 24.03
CA ILE A 124 -18.46 -8.55 23.04
C ILE A 124 -17.17 -9.09 23.66
N ARG A 125 -17.07 -10.39 23.85
CA ARG A 125 -15.91 -11.07 24.48
C ARG A 125 -15.21 -12.04 23.53
N SER A 126 -15.91 -12.51 22.50
CA SER A 126 -15.43 -13.46 21.50
C SER A 126 -15.77 -12.99 20.09
N ILE A 127 -15.19 -13.64 19.09
CA ILE A 127 -15.49 -13.36 17.68
C ILE A 127 -16.96 -13.69 17.37
N ALA A 128 -17.53 -14.72 18.02
CA ALA A 128 -18.93 -15.11 17.80
C ALA A 128 -19.92 -13.99 18.21
N ASP A 129 -19.54 -13.14 19.19
CA ASP A 129 -20.36 -12.02 19.63
C ASP A 129 -20.45 -10.87 18.63
N LEU A 130 -19.65 -10.92 17.54
CA LEU A 130 -19.76 -9.96 16.43
C LEU A 130 -21.03 -10.15 15.59
N LYS A 131 -21.74 -11.27 15.75
CA LYS A 131 -22.99 -11.51 15.02
C LYS A 131 -24.02 -10.42 15.31
N GLY A 132 -24.55 -9.81 14.22
CA GLY A 132 -25.48 -8.69 14.29
C GLY A 132 -24.90 -7.35 14.70
N LYS A 133 -23.57 -7.24 14.93
CA LYS A 133 -22.91 -6.01 15.38
C LYS A 133 -22.52 -5.10 14.22
N ARG A 134 -22.50 -3.78 14.51
CA ARG A 134 -21.99 -2.76 13.59
C ARG A 134 -20.47 -2.77 13.65
N VAL A 135 -19.82 -3.21 12.58
CA VAL A 135 -18.36 -3.29 12.52
C VAL A 135 -17.83 -2.23 11.56
N GLY A 136 -17.07 -1.28 12.11
CA GLY A 136 -16.46 -0.20 11.34
C GLY A 136 -15.13 -0.63 10.71
N PHE A 137 -14.92 -0.29 9.46
CA PHE A 137 -13.64 -0.47 8.75
C PHE A 137 -13.66 0.24 7.39
N THR A 138 -12.48 0.47 6.79
CA THR A 138 -12.37 1.02 5.43
C THR A 138 -12.57 -0.09 4.39
N LYS A 139 -13.56 0.06 3.51
CA LYS A 139 -13.83 -0.90 2.42
C LYS A 139 -12.61 -1.06 1.53
N GLY A 140 -12.22 -2.29 1.22
CA GLY A 140 -11.07 -2.60 0.37
C GLY A 140 -9.70 -2.37 1.00
N SER A 141 -9.62 -2.07 2.31
CA SER A 141 -8.36 -1.99 3.06
C SER A 141 -7.96 -3.34 3.65
N SER A 142 -6.76 -3.44 4.23
CA SER A 142 -6.33 -4.64 4.97
C SER A 142 -7.26 -4.95 6.16
N ALA A 143 -7.84 -3.93 6.81
CA ALA A 143 -8.82 -4.11 7.87
C ALA A 143 -10.09 -4.84 7.38
N HIS A 144 -10.46 -4.68 6.10
CA HIS A 144 -11.54 -5.43 5.48
C HIS A 144 -11.19 -6.93 5.37
N ASN A 145 -9.95 -7.28 4.99
CA ASN A 145 -9.51 -8.67 4.97
C ASN A 145 -9.44 -9.28 6.39
N VAL A 146 -8.97 -8.51 7.37
CA VAL A 146 -8.91 -8.97 8.76
C VAL A 146 -10.30 -9.35 9.26
N ILE A 147 -11.32 -8.50 9.05
CA ILE A 147 -12.67 -8.84 9.52
C ILE A 147 -13.24 -10.05 8.79
N VAL A 148 -13.05 -10.16 7.47
CA VAL A 148 -13.52 -11.33 6.70
C VAL A 148 -12.89 -12.62 7.24
N GLN A 149 -11.56 -12.67 7.38
CA GLN A 149 -10.88 -13.87 7.89
C GLN A 149 -11.23 -14.17 9.36
N THR A 150 -11.45 -13.12 10.17
CA THR A 150 -11.89 -13.28 11.56
C THR A 150 -13.27 -13.97 11.63
N LEU A 151 -14.20 -13.55 10.80
CA LEU A 151 -15.54 -14.16 10.73
C LEU A 151 -15.45 -15.61 10.25
N GLU A 152 -14.70 -15.88 9.18
CA GLU A 152 -14.49 -17.25 8.66
C GLU A 152 -13.93 -18.20 9.75
N LYS A 153 -12.95 -17.72 10.55
CA LYS A 153 -12.36 -18.50 11.65
C LYS A 153 -13.36 -18.90 12.72
N ALA A 154 -14.41 -18.09 12.91
CA ALA A 154 -15.48 -18.37 13.86
C ALA A 154 -16.70 -19.08 13.25
N GLY A 155 -16.64 -19.48 11.97
CA GLY A 155 -17.76 -20.08 11.26
C GLY A 155 -18.88 -19.08 10.95
N LEU A 156 -18.60 -17.78 11.02
CA LEU A 156 -19.50 -16.71 10.64
C LEU A 156 -19.28 -16.31 9.18
N THR A 157 -20.29 -15.69 8.59
CA THR A 157 -20.24 -15.12 7.24
C THR A 157 -20.19 -13.60 7.29
N TYR A 158 -19.84 -12.99 6.17
CA TYR A 158 -19.85 -11.52 6.06
C TYR A 158 -21.25 -10.93 6.27
N ALA A 159 -22.30 -11.67 5.95
CA ALA A 159 -23.70 -11.29 6.17
C ALA A 159 -24.13 -11.34 7.65
N ASP A 160 -23.34 -11.97 8.52
CA ASP A 160 -23.65 -12.03 9.96
C ASP A 160 -23.30 -10.74 10.71
N ILE A 161 -22.66 -9.77 10.09
CA ILE A 161 -22.38 -8.44 10.68
C ILE A 161 -23.11 -7.33 9.92
N ALA A 162 -23.19 -6.15 10.53
CA ALA A 162 -23.59 -4.90 9.88
C ALA A 162 -22.31 -4.08 9.55
N PRO A 163 -21.75 -4.16 8.33
CA PRO A 163 -20.54 -3.43 7.99
C PRO A 163 -20.81 -1.94 7.88
N VAL A 164 -19.97 -1.13 8.52
CA VAL A 164 -20.01 0.34 8.48
C VAL A 164 -18.72 0.83 7.82
N TYR A 165 -18.82 1.33 6.58
CA TYR A 165 -17.65 1.77 5.82
C TYR A 165 -17.26 3.19 6.19
N LEU A 166 -16.12 3.34 6.87
CA LEU A 166 -15.61 4.61 7.36
C LEU A 166 -14.13 4.75 7.00
N THR A 167 -13.68 5.98 6.79
CA THR A 167 -12.24 6.27 6.78
C THR A 167 -11.67 6.17 8.19
N PRO A 168 -10.36 5.94 8.39
CA PRO A 168 -9.80 5.88 9.73
C PRO A 168 -10.05 7.13 10.59
N PRO A 169 -9.97 8.38 10.05
CA PRO A 169 -10.33 9.57 10.81
C PRO A 169 -11.78 9.63 11.25
N ASP A 170 -12.72 9.11 10.44
CA ASP A 170 -14.16 9.11 10.77
C ASP A 170 -14.53 7.96 11.72
N ALA A 171 -13.83 6.84 11.61
CA ALA A 171 -14.09 5.67 12.42
C ALA A 171 -13.70 5.85 13.89
N GLY A 172 -12.65 6.63 14.19
CA GLY A 172 -12.21 6.90 15.55
C GLY A 172 -13.32 7.54 16.42
N PRO A 173 -13.91 8.69 16.03
CA PRO A 173 -15.06 9.27 16.73
C PRO A 173 -16.27 8.34 16.78
N ALA A 174 -16.59 7.62 15.70
CA ALA A 174 -17.69 6.66 15.65
C ALA A 174 -17.50 5.49 16.62
N PHE A 175 -16.28 5.05 16.84
CA PHE A 175 -15.92 4.05 17.83
C PHE A 175 -16.06 4.62 19.24
N ALA A 176 -15.50 5.80 19.51
CA ALA A 176 -15.51 6.43 20.82
C ALA A 176 -16.94 6.72 21.35
N ASN A 177 -17.86 7.11 20.46
CA ASN A 177 -19.25 7.42 20.84
C ASN A 177 -20.21 6.22 20.74
N GLY A 178 -19.72 5.02 20.37
CA GLY A 178 -20.54 3.80 20.25
C GLY A 178 -21.44 3.73 19.01
N SER A 179 -21.18 4.56 17.99
CA SER A 179 -21.88 4.46 16.69
C SER A 179 -21.49 3.18 15.92
N ILE A 180 -20.34 2.59 16.23
CA ILE A 180 -19.92 1.25 15.82
C ILE A 180 -19.59 0.42 17.07
N ASP A 181 -19.87 -0.88 17.02
CA ASP A 181 -19.72 -1.79 18.16
C ASP A 181 -18.30 -2.42 18.20
N ALA A 182 -17.69 -2.54 17.02
CA ALA A 182 -16.31 -3.01 16.84
C ALA A 182 -15.64 -2.24 15.71
N TRP A 183 -14.31 -2.12 15.78
CA TRP A 183 -13.50 -1.38 14.79
C TRP A 183 -12.31 -2.22 14.32
N SER A 184 -12.32 -2.62 13.05
CA SER A 184 -11.17 -3.25 12.42
C SER A 184 -10.28 -2.17 11.82
N ILE A 185 -9.01 -2.08 12.28
CA ILE A 185 -8.12 -0.95 11.99
C ILE A 185 -6.65 -1.34 12.16
N TRP A 186 -5.75 -0.48 11.66
CA TRP A 186 -4.29 -0.59 11.78
C TRP A 186 -3.68 0.62 12.49
N ASP A 187 -2.41 0.47 12.92
CA ASP A 187 -1.65 1.55 13.54
C ASP A 187 -1.42 2.74 12.57
N PRO A 188 -1.40 3.95 13.08
CA PRO A 188 -1.45 4.34 14.50
C PRO A 188 -2.85 4.40 15.10
N TYR A 189 -3.91 4.25 14.31
CA TYR A 189 -5.30 4.34 14.80
C TYR A 189 -5.66 3.17 15.73
N PHE A 190 -5.05 2.00 15.54
CA PHE A 190 -5.22 0.86 16.45
C PHE A 190 -4.69 1.20 17.85
N ALA A 191 -3.48 1.78 17.93
CA ALA A 191 -2.93 2.26 19.19
C ALA A 191 -3.73 3.42 19.81
N ILE A 192 -4.27 4.36 19.00
CA ILE A 192 -5.15 5.43 19.47
C ILE A 192 -6.42 4.85 20.09
N GLY A 193 -7.08 3.93 19.40
CA GLY A 193 -8.30 3.28 19.88
C GLY A 193 -8.08 2.55 21.20
N GLU A 194 -6.97 1.84 21.31
CA GLU A 194 -6.60 1.10 22.53
C GLU A 194 -6.25 2.03 23.70
N THR A 195 -5.41 3.06 23.47
CA THR A 195 -4.82 3.83 24.57
C THR A 195 -5.59 5.11 24.92
N LYS A 196 -6.32 5.71 23.97
CA LYS A 196 -6.99 7.01 24.15
C LYS A 196 -8.52 6.92 24.08
N GLN A 197 -9.08 5.81 23.58
CA GLN A 197 -10.53 5.68 23.37
C GLN A 197 -11.14 4.52 24.16
N ASN A 198 -10.46 4.07 25.22
CA ASN A 198 -10.90 2.95 26.07
C ASN A 198 -11.18 1.67 25.26
N GLY A 199 -10.48 1.47 24.14
CA GLY A 199 -10.61 0.28 23.31
C GLY A 199 -9.91 -0.92 23.94
N ARG A 200 -10.52 -2.09 23.79
CA ARG A 200 -9.93 -3.38 24.13
C ARG A 200 -9.73 -4.20 22.86
N ILE A 201 -8.56 -4.81 22.74
CA ILE A 201 -8.27 -5.72 21.63
C ILE A 201 -9.16 -6.96 21.77
N LEU A 202 -10.04 -7.18 20.79
CA LEU A 202 -10.79 -8.42 20.64
C LEU A 202 -9.98 -9.45 19.87
N VAL A 203 -9.30 -9.02 18.80
CA VAL A 203 -8.51 -9.85 17.90
C VAL A 203 -7.27 -9.09 17.46
N ASN A 204 -6.10 -9.71 17.56
CA ASN A 204 -4.91 -9.27 16.85
C ASN A 204 -4.87 -9.93 15.46
N ALA A 205 -4.64 -9.17 14.42
CA ALA A 205 -4.61 -9.68 13.05
C ALA A 205 -3.51 -10.73 12.82
N PHE A 206 -2.40 -10.65 13.56
CA PHE A 206 -1.31 -11.62 13.48
C PHE A 206 -1.75 -13.06 13.81
N ASP A 207 -2.78 -13.21 14.66
CA ASP A 207 -3.35 -14.51 15.02
C ASP A 207 -4.37 -15.04 14.00
N ILE A 208 -4.76 -14.21 13.05
CA ILE A 208 -5.81 -14.51 12.06
C ILE A 208 -5.25 -14.68 10.66
N THR A 209 -4.40 -13.76 10.22
CA THR A 209 -3.90 -13.70 8.85
C THR A 209 -2.37 -13.63 8.81
N LYS A 210 -1.79 -14.15 7.73
CA LYS A 210 -0.35 -14.07 7.47
C LYS A 210 -0.08 -13.38 6.12
N THR A 211 -0.90 -12.39 5.79
CA THR A 211 -0.75 -11.64 4.56
C THR A 211 0.37 -10.59 4.66
N ASN A 212 0.86 -10.14 3.51
CA ASN A 212 1.89 -9.12 3.42
C ASN A 212 1.27 -7.74 3.17
N SER A 213 2.00 -6.68 3.51
CA SER A 213 1.81 -5.37 2.90
C SER A 213 2.68 -5.24 1.65
N PHE A 214 2.39 -4.25 0.81
CA PHE A 214 3.05 -4.10 -0.48
C PHE A 214 3.45 -2.67 -0.76
N TYR A 215 4.55 -2.53 -1.48
CA TYR A 215 4.89 -1.32 -2.21
C TYR A 215 4.40 -1.49 -3.64
N ILE A 216 3.55 -0.56 -4.05
CA ILE A 216 2.88 -0.58 -5.36
C ILE A 216 3.42 0.56 -6.19
N ALA A 217 3.59 0.34 -7.49
CA ALA A 217 3.93 1.38 -8.44
C ALA A 217 2.88 1.49 -9.55
N ASN A 218 2.75 2.69 -10.13
CA ASN A 218 2.01 2.88 -11.36
C ASN A 218 2.67 2.07 -12.48
N ARG A 219 1.89 1.34 -13.28
CA ARG A 219 2.41 0.44 -14.33
C ARG A 219 3.19 1.18 -15.42
N ASP A 220 2.71 2.34 -15.85
CA ASP A 220 3.37 3.12 -16.89
C ASP A 220 4.67 3.74 -16.36
N PHE A 221 4.68 4.20 -15.10
CA PHE A 221 5.91 4.62 -14.43
C PHE A 221 6.93 3.47 -14.36
N ALA A 222 6.51 2.30 -13.90
CA ALA A 222 7.37 1.11 -13.83
C ALA A 222 7.92 0.68 -15.19
N LYS A 223 7.11 0.79 -16.24
CA LYS A 223 7.50 0.47 -17.63
C LYS A 223 8.48 1.48 -18.21
N ASN A 224 8.24 2.77 -18.01
CA ASN A 224 9.01 3.84 -18.64
C ASN A 224 10.23 4.27 -17.82
N HIS A 225 10.22 4.03 -16.51
CA HIS A 225 11.24 4.48 -15.54
C HIS A 225 11.66 3.35 -14.59
N GLY A 226 11.78 2.11 -15.09
CA GLY A 226 12.08 0.92 -14.29
C GLY A 226 13.38 1.02 -13.48
N GLN A 227 14.43 1.68 -14.02
CA GLN A 227 15.68 1.93 -13.27
C GLN A 227 15.47 2.89 -12.10
N VAL A 228 14.64 3.92 -12.27
CA VAL A 228 14.28 4.85 -11.17
C VAL A 228 13.44 4.12 -10.14
N LEU A 229 12.49 3.27 -10.55
CA LEU A 229 11.71 2.44 -9.63
C LEU A 229 12.62 1.52 -8.80
N GLN A 230 13.63 0.89 -9.41
CA GLN A 230 14.60 0.08 -8.67
C GLN A 230 15.34 0.91 -7.63
N GLN A 231 15.81 2.11 -7.99
CA GLN A 231 16.49 3.02 -7.05
C GLN A 231 15.56 3.42 -5.88
N ILE A 232 14.27 3.68 -6.14
CA ILE A 232 13.29 3.96 -5.07
C ILE A 232 13.18 2.77 -4.12
N ILE A 233 13.09 1.54 -4.65
CA ILE A 233 13.03 0.30 -3.85
C ILE A 233 14.30 0.13 -3.02
N ASP A 234 15.47 0.37 -3.60
CA ASP A 234 16.77 0.23 -2.92
C ASP A 234 16.91 1.22 -1.76
N VAL A 235 16.54 2.49 -1.97
CA VAL A 235 16.52 3.53 -0.92
C VAL A 235 15.49 3.18 0.15
N THR A 236 14.30 2.72 -0.23
CA THR A 236 13.26 2.30 0.72
C THR A 236 13.75 1.10 1.55
N THR A 237 14.41 0.13 0.92
CA THR A 237 15.00 -1.04 1.60
C THR A 237 16.10 -0.64 2.58
N SER A 238 16.96 0.30 2.19
CA SER A 238 18.02 0.82 3.08
C SER A 238 17.44 1.58 4.27
N THR A 239 16.40 2.39 4.03
CA THR A 239 15.65 3.10 5.09
C THR A 239 14.97 2.10 6.04
N ALA A 240 14.40 1.03 5.51
CA ALA A 240 13.77 -0.02 6.29
C ALA A 240 14.76 -0.74 7.22
N LYS A 241 15.96 -1.08 6.71
CA LYS A 241 17.02 -1.69 7.51
C LYS A 241 17.45 -0.77 8.65
N TRP A 242 17.60 0.53 8.40
CA TRP A 242 17.89 1.51 9.43
C TRP A 242 16.75 1.57 10.46
N ALA A 243 15.50 1.64 10.02
CA ALA A 243 14.31 1.75 10.87
C ALA A 243 14.18 0.56 11.83
N GLU A 244 14.53 -0.65 11.40
CA GLU A 244 14.43 -1.87 12.23
C GLU A 244 15.30 -1.78 13.49
N SER A 245 16.45 -1.12 13.43
CA SER A 245 17.38 -0.96 14.55
C SER A 245 17.27 0.39 15.28
N HIS A 246 16.40 1.31 14.83
CA HIS A 246 16.28 2.68 15.37
C HIS A 246 14.83 3.05 15.69
N ARG A 247 14.12 2.18 16.43
CA ARG A 247 12.67 2.30 16.66
C ARG A 247 12.25 3.57 17.38
N ASP A 248 13.07 4.10 18.28
CA ASP A 248 12.79 5.35 18.98
C ASP A 248 12.86 6.55 18.03
N GLU A 249 13.86 6.56 17.13
CA GLU A 249 13.98 7.60 16.10
C GLU A 249 12.86 7.48 15.06
N VAL A 250 12.45 6.27 14.74
CA VAL A 250 11.27 6.01 13.89
C VAL A 250 10.03 6.60 14.53
N ALA A 251 9.77 6.35 15.82
CA ALA A 251 8.62 6.90 16.52
C ALA A 251 8.61 8.44 16.50
N LYS A 252 9.78 9.07 16.69
CA LYS A 252 9.96 10.53 16.57
C LYS A 252 9.68 11.03 15.16
N ALA A 253 10.20 10.32 14.14
CA ALA A 253 9.98 10.65 12.73
C ALA A 253 8.49 10.56 12.35
N LEU A 254 7.83 9.47 12.76
CA LEU A 254 6.39 9.26 12.57
C LEU A 254 5.59 10.38 13.25
N SER A 255 5.91 10.71 14.50
CA SER A 255 5.23 11.78 15.25
C SER A 255 5.39 13.14 14.56
N ALA A 256 6.60 13.50 14.14
CA ALA A 256 6.91 14.78 13.50
C ALA A 256 6.17 14.97 12.16
N VAL A 257 6.07 13.91 11.35
CA VAL A 257 5.42 13.98 10.02
C VAL A 257 3.89 13.93 10.11
N THR A 258 3.36 13.12 11.04
CA THR A 258 1.93 12.80 11.09
C THR A 258 1.14 13.63 12.09
N ASN A 259 1.82 14.41 12.96
CA ASN A 259 1.26 15.14 14.09
C ASN A 259 0.48 14.24 15.08
N ILE A 260 0.82 12.94 15.15
CA ILE A 260 0.29 12.02 16.14
C ILE A 260 1.25 11.97 17.33
N PRO A 261 0.74 11.99 18.58
CA PRO A 261 1.56 11.99 19.78
C PRO A 261 2.63 10.89 19.81
N LEU A 262 3.81 11.22 20.35
CA LEU A 262 4.98 10.33 20.36
C LEU A 262 4.71 9.02 21.09
N ASP A 263 3.96 9.04 22.19
CA ASP A 263 3.57 7.83 22.94
C ASP A 263 2.80 6.84 22.09
N ILE A 264 1.90 7.32 21.25
CA ILE A 264 1.14 6.52 20.29
C ILE A 264 2.06 5.96 19.21
N GLN A 265 2.92 6.82 18.62
CA GLN A 265 3.83 6.39 17.57
C GLN A 265 4.91 5.44 18.09
N THR A 266 5.28 5.52 19.36
CA THR A 266 6.16 4.53 20.00
C THR A 266 5.52 3.15 20.04
N VAL A 267 4.25 3.07 20.42
CA VAL A 267 3.49 1.79 20.37
C VAL A 267 3.43 1.25 18.95
N ALA A 268 3.08 2.09 17.98
CA ALA A 268 2.97 1.72 16.58
C ALA A 268 4.33 1.25 15.99
N ALA A 269 5.42 1.98 16.25
CA ALA A 269 6.76 1.63 15.79
C ALA A 269 7.23 0.28 16.34
N ASN A 270 6.93 -0.01 17.62
CA ASN A 270 7.31 -1.28 18.25
C ASN A 270 6.52 -2.49 17.74
N ARG A 271 5.31 -2.27 17.18
CA ARG A 271 4.49 -3.31 16.55
C ARG A 271 4.84 -3.52 15.07
N SER A 272 5.49 -2.55 14.45
CA SER A 272 5.81 -2.58 13.01
C SER A 272 6.98 -3.52 12.69
N SER A 273 6.97 -4.07 11.48
CA SER A 273 8.14 -4.67 10.83
C SER A 273 8.59 -3.76 9.68
N PHE A 274 9.86 -3.42 9.66
CA PHE A 274 10.41 -2.52 8.64
C PHE A 274 11.18 -3.26 7.54
N ALA A 275 10.93 -4.55 7.35
CA ALA A 275 11.54 -5.32 6.28
C ALA A 275 10.88 -5.04 4.92
N VAL A 276 11.70 -4.84 3.89
CA VAL A 276 11.28 -4.68 2.49
C VAL A 276 12.04 -5.68 1.65
N GLY A 277 11.35 -6.41 0.80
CA GLY A 277 11.97 -7.45 -0.03
C GLY A 277 11.18 -7.74 -1.31
N PRO A 278 11.67 -8.68 -2.14
CA PRO A 278 11.01 -9.07 -3.37
C PRO A 278 9.65 -9.73 -3.10
N VAL A 279 8.75 -9.64 -4.07
CA VAL A 279 7.47 -10.35 -4.08
C VAL A 279 7.74 -11.79 -4.52
N THR A 280 7.96 -12.70 -3.56
CA THR A 280 8.26 -14.12 -3.81
C THR A 280 7.03 -14.91 -4.21
N ASP A 281 7.21 -16.14 -4.71
CA ASP A 281 6.11 -17.03 -5.07
C ASP A 281 5.19 -17.33 -3.89
N ASP A 282 5.71 -17.47 -2.66
CA ASP A 282 4.92 -17.67 -1.45
C ASP A 282 4.06 -16.44 -1.13
N ILE A 283 4.63 -15.22 -1.29
CA ILE A 283 3.89 -13.97 -1.12
C ILE A 283 2.79 -13.86 -2.18
N ILE A 284 3.08 -14.22 -3.44
CA ILE A 284 2.09 -14.24 -4.52
C ILE A 284 0.96 -15.23 -4.22
N ALA A 285 1.28 -16.44 -3.76
CA ALA A 285 0.30 -17.45 -3.41
C ALA A 285 -0.62 -17.00 -2.26
N THR A 286 -0.03 -16.40 -1.22
CA THR A 286 -0.78 -15.83 -0.09
C THR A 286 -1.71 -14.70 -0.55
N GLN A 287 -1.21 -13.79 -1.38
CA GLN A 287 -1.97 -12.68 -1.93
C GLN A 287 -3.07 -13.15 -2.89
N GLN A 288 -2.82 -14.22 -3.66
CA GLN A 288 -3.85 -14.85 -4.50
C GLN A 288 -5.01 -15.38 -3.64
N GLY A 289 -4.71 -15.98 -2.49
CA GLY A 289 -5.74 -16.42 -1.54
C GLY A 289 -6.61 -15.26 -1.02
N VAL A 290 -6.06 -14.07 -0.86
CA VAL A 290 -6.83 -12.85 -0.53
C VAL A 290 -7.76 -12.49 -1.69
N ALA A 291 -7.27 -12.49 -2.93
CA ALA A 291 -8.03 -12.16 -4.12
C ALA A 291 -9.20 -13.15 -4.34
N ASP A 292 -8.92 -14.45 -4.24
CA ASP A 292 -9.91 -15.51 -4.42
C ASP A 292 -11.01 -15.43 -3.36
N ARG A 293 -10.66 -15.12 -2.11
CA ARG A 293 -11.63 -14.91 -1.02
C ARG A 293 -12.58 -13.76 -1.32
N PHE A 294 -12.07 -12.60 -1.70
CA PHE A 294 -12.89 -11.44 -2.02
C PHE A 294 -13.79 -11.70 -3.24
N PHE A 295 -13.29 -12.41 -4.26
CA PHE A 295 -14.09 -12.79 -5.42
C PHE A 295 -15.20 -13.78 -5.04
N LYS A 296 -14.89 -14.82 -4.26
CA LYS A 296 -15.88 -15.81 -3.76
C LYS A 296 -17.00 -15.16 -2.96
N LEU A 297 -16.68 -14.09 -2.20
CA LEU A 297 -17.67 -13.33 -1.43
C LEU A 297 -18.44 -12.29 -2.27
N GLY A 298 -18.16 -12.17 -3.57
CA GLY A 298 -18.78 -11.15 -4.43
C GLY A 298 -18.38 -9.70 -4.07
N LEU A 299 -17.28 -9.52 -3.34
CA LEU A 299 -16.82 -8.20 -2.89
C LEU A 299 -15.95 -7.49 -3.92
N ILE A 300 -15.45 -8.22 -4.91
CA ILE A 300 -14.79 -7.69 -6.11
C ILE A 300 -15.49 -8.21 -7.37
N PRO A 301 -15.57 -7.39 -8.46
CA PRO A 301 -16.39 -7.69 -9.63
C PRO A 301 -15.80 -8.76 -10.57
N ARG A 302 -14.47 -8.95 -10.55
CA ARG A 302 -13.75 -9.87 -11.45
C ARG A 302 -12.67 -10.63 -10.69
N PRO A 303 -12.37 -11.88 -11.10
CA PRO A 303 -11.24 -12.60 -10.54
C PRO A 303 -9.92 -11.87 -10.88
N VAL A 304 -8.93 -12.02 -10.04
CA VAL A 304 -7.62 -11.39 -10.14
C VAL A 304 -6.56 -12.47 -10.20
N VAL A 305 -5.61 -12.34 -11.14
CA VAL A 305 -4.36 -13.12 -11.16
C VAL A 305 -3.25 -12.21 -10.66
N VAL A 306 -2.86 -12.38 -9.40
CA VAL A 306 -1.89 -11.50 -8.73
C VAL A 306 -0.55 -11.48 -9.46
N ARG A 307 -0.09 -12.64 -9.93
CA ARG A 307 1.19 -12.80 -10.64
C ARG A 307 1.33 -11.89 -11.86
N ASP A 308 0.23 -11.59 -12.56
CA ASP A 308 0.23 -10.77 -13.77
C ASP A 308 0.57 -9.30 -13.49
N ALA A 309 0.44 -8.87 -12.25
CA ALA A 309 0.77 -7.51 -11.81
C ALA A 309 2.09 -7.43 -11.02
N VAL A 310 2.86 -8.50 -10.90
CA VAL A 310 4.16 -8.45 -10.22
C VAL A 310 5.20 -7.82 -11.14
N TRP A 311 5.81 -6.74 -10.66
CA TRP A 311 6.90 -6.08 -11.38
C TRP A 311 8.16 -6.95 -11.41
N LYS A 312 8.79 -6.99 -12.55
CA LYS A 312 10.10 -7.65 -12.75
C LYS A 312 11.14 -6.59 -13.03
N PRO A 313 12.25 -6.55 -12.29
CA PRO A 313 13.37 -5.65 -12.58
C PRO A 313 13.82 -5.79 -14.03
N VAL A 314 14.17 -4.68 -14.65
CA VAL A 314 14.78 -4.69 -15.98
C VAL A 314 16.15 -5.35 -15.83
N GLN A 315 16.35 -6.50 -16.44
CA GLN A 315 17.70 -7.10 -16.54
C GLN A 315 18.56 -6.17 -17.42
N ILE A 316 19.64 -5.67 -16.83
CA ILE A 316 20.66 -4.84 -17.51
C ILE A 316 21.60 -5.75 -18.25
#